data_5f457d9254a2ff5aea2c7767a7171342
#
_entry.id   5f457d9254a2ff5aea2c7767a7171342
#
_cell.length_a   1.000
_cell.length_b   1.000
_cell.length_c   1.000
_cell.angle_alpha   90.00
_cell.angle_beta   90.00
_cell.angle_gamma   90.00
#
_symmetry.space_group_name_H-M   'P 1'
#
loop_
_entity.id
_entity.type
_entity.pdbx_description
1 polymer ?
#
loop_
_entity_poly.entity_id
_entity_poly.type
_entity_poly.pdbx_seq_one_letter_code
_entity_poly.pdbx_strand_id
1 'polypeptide(L)'
;GIPRIYINIDYTGVGASPYDYMVDKVPHIHKVIAANRSSNTERWANKRAEMWDRMRDFIRDNGCLPNSPELADDLCIPEKLLDRKGRLLLESKESMKKRGMNSPDTADALALCFAVPIQEYLDGPANMPRLTERRKRHIRNPYKSL
;
A
#
# COMPACT_ATOMS: atom_id res chain seq x y z
N GLY A 1 16.85 -15.02 13.64
CA GLY A 1 17.14 -14.07 12.56
C GLY A 1 16.09 -12.98 12.53
N ILE A 2 16.50 -11.75 12.27
CA ILE A 2 15.61 -10.59 12.09
C ILE A 2 14.66 -10.93 10.91
N PRO A 3 13.35 -10.82 11.07
CA PRO A 3 12.44 -11.04 9.97
C PRO A 3 12.77 -10.07 8.83
N ARG A 4 12.78 -10.55 7.59
CA ARG A 4 13.02 -9.69 6.45
C ARG A 4 11.95 -8.62 6.40
N ILE A 5 12.38 -7.38 6.47
CA ILE A 5 11.50 -6.23 6.37
C ILE A 5 11.47 -5.83 4.90
N TYR A 6 10.28 -5.77 4.34
CA TYR A 6 10.06 -5.18 3.03
C TYR A 6 9.75 -3.71 3.23
N ILE A 7 10.51 -2.85 2.58
CA ILE A 7 10.37 -1.41 2.72
C ILE A 7 9.83 -0.86 1.40
N ASN A 8 8.65 -0.27 1.44
CA ASN A 8 8.08 0.45 0.32
C ASN A 8 8.30 1.96 0.53
N ILE A 9 8.93 2.62 -0.41
CA ILE A 9 9.20 4.06 -0.35
C ILE A 9 8.43 4.76 -1.48
N ASP A 10 7.69 5.82 -1.14
CA ASP A 10 7.12 6.71 -2.14
C ASP A 10 8.28 7.40 -2.89
N TYR A 11 8.41 7.07 -4.17
CA TYR A 11 9.47 7.60 -5.05
C TYR A 11 9.02 8.88 -5.74
N THR A 12 8.20 9.70 -5.09
CA THR A 12 7.69 10.96 -5.62
C THR A 12 8.35 12.13 -4.90
N GLY A 13 8.92 13.06 -5.66
CA GLY A 13 9.57 14.24 -5.08
C GLY A 13 10.76 13.89 -4.19
N VAL A 14 10.71 14.30 -2.92
CA VAL A 14 11.81 14.07 -1.95
C VAL A 14 12.06 12.61 -1.60
N GLY A 15 11.10 11.72 -1.87
CA GLY A 15 11.22 10.28 -1.61
C GLY A 15 12.22 9.58 -2.54
N ALA A 16 12.62 10.19 -3.65
CA ALA A 16 13.63 9.64 -4.55
C ALA A 16 15.00 9.53 -3.85
N SER A 17 15.43 10.56 -3.15
CA SER A 17 16.74 10.58 -2.45
C SER A 17 16.90 9.46 -1.41
N PRO A 18 15.97 9.23 -0.48
CA PRO A 18 16.04 8.10 0.44
C PRO A 18 16.12 6.75 -0.26
N TYR A 19 15.33 6.54 -1.32
CA TYR A 19 15.38 5.30 -2.08
C TYR A 19 16.75 5.10 -2.71
N ASP A 20 17.25 6.10 -3.46
CA ASP A 20 18.53 6.02 -4.19
C ASP A 20 19.71 5.79 -3.23
N TYR A 21 19.64 6.36 -2.02
CA TYR A 21 20.66 6.12 -0.98
C TYR A 21 20.61 4.69 -0.40
N MET A 22 19.42 4.10 -0.30
CA MET A 22 19.20 2.84 0.41
C MET A 22 19.20 1.62 -0.51
N VAL A 23 18.94 1.78 -1.81
CA VAL A 23 18.69 0.65 -2.74
C VAL A 23 19.84 -0.37 -2.78
N ASP A 24 21.08 0.09 -2.68
CA ASP A 24 22.27 -0.78 -2.68
C ASP A 24 22.64 -1.33 -1.29
N LYS A 25 22.01 -0.82 -0.24
CA LYS A 25 22.37 -1.12 1.16
C LYS A 25 21.31 -1.95 1.87
N VAL A 26 20.07 -1.83 1.45
CA VAL A 26 18.92 -2.47 2.11
C VAL A 26 18.27 -3.43 1.14
N PRO A 27 18.33 -4.75 1.41
CA PRO A 27 17.64 -5.72 0.59
C PRO A 27 16.11 -5.54 0.71
N HIS A 28 15.40 -5.83 -0.39
CA HIS A 28 13.93 -5.78 -0.43
C HIS A 28 13.31 -4.39 -0.22
N ILE A 29 14.00 -3.38 -0.72
CA ILE A 29 13.44 -2.04 -0.82
C ILE A 29 12.74 -1.87 -2.17
N HIS A 30 11.52 -1.33 -2.16
CA HIS A 30 10.71 -1.12 -3.35
C HIS A 30 10.36 0.35 -3.51
N LYS A 31 10.58 0.87 -4.71
CA LYS A 31 10.07 2.19 -5.06
C LYS A 31 8.61 2.10 -5.50
N VAL A 32 7.79 2.96 -4.97
CA VAL A 32 6.38 3.07 -5.31
C VAL A 32 6.12 4.47 -5.86
N ILE A 33 5.47 4.54 -7.01
CA ILE A 33 5.02 5.80 -7.59
C ILE A 33 3.49 5.73 -7.66
N ALA A 34 2.83 6.55 -6.86
CA ALA A 34 1.38 6.53 -6.70
C ALA A 34 0.60 6.78 -8.02
N ALA A 35 1.16 7.56 -8.92
CA ALA A 35 0.59 7.85 -10.24
C ALA A 35 0.77 6.73 -11.27
N ASN A 36 1.64 5.74 -11.00
CA ASN A 36 1.90 4.65 -11.94
C ASN A 36 0.65 3.81 -12.22
N ARG A 37 0.75 3.02 -13.27
CA ARG A 37 -0.26 2.05 -13.66
C ARG A 37 -0.51 1.04 -12.53
N SER A 38 -1.79 0.76 -12.27
CA SER A 38 -2.22 -0.30 -11.35
C SER A 38 -1.96 -1.70 -11.91
N SER A 39 -1.96 -2.71 -11.06
CA SER A 39 -1.83 -4.12 -11.48
C SER A 39 -3.06 -4.62 -12.25
N ASN A 40 -4.24 -4.06 -11.98
CA ASN A 40 -5.46 -4.32 -12.74
C ASN A 40 -6.06 -3.00 -13.22
N THR A 41 -5.79 -2.67 -14.48
CA THR A 41 -6.20 -1.40 -15.09
C THR A 41 -7.68 -1.34 -15.51
N GLU A 42 -8.43 -2.40 -15.33
CA GLU A 42 -9.88 -2.39 -15.50
C GLU A 42 -10.57 -1.97 -14.20
N ARG A 43 -9.98 -2.32 -13.05
CA ARG A 43 -10.53 -2.03 -11.73
C ARG A 43 -10.06 -0.68 -11.18
N TRP A 44 -8.77 -0.36 -11.30
CA TRP A 44 -8.14 0.81 -10.69
C TRP A 44 -7.51 1.75 -11.71
N ALA A 45 -7.76 3.04 -11.56
CA ALA A 45 -7.23 4.06 -12.46
C ALA A 45 -5.70 4.22 -12.36
N ASN A 46 -5.13 4.06 -11.15
CA ASN A 46 -3.70 4.18 -10.87
C ASN A 46 -3.30 3.35 -9.65
N LYS A 47 -2.00 3.36 -9.33
CA LYS A 47 -1.43 2.61 -8.22
C LYS A 47 -1.93 3.10 -6.86
N ARG A 48 -2.17 4.41 -6.69
CA ARG A 48 -2.72 4.96 -5.45
C ARG A 48 -4.11 4.39 -5.16
N ALA A 49 -4.98 4.37 -6.15
CA ALA A 49 -6.32 3.79 -6.03
C ALA A 49 -6.27 2.30 -5.68
N GLU A 50 -5.35 1.55 -6.27
CA GLU A 50 -5.12 0.13 -5.94
C GLU A 50 -4.69 -0.07 -4.48
N MET A 51 -3.69 0.68 -4.02
CA MET A 51 -3.17 0.58 -2.64
C MET A 51 -4.27 0.87 -1.61
N TRP A 52 -5.01 1.95 -1.80
CA TRP A 52 -6.10 2.33 -0.91
C TRP A 52 -7.27 1.34 -0.92
N ASP A 53 -7.61 0.79 -2.09
CA ASP A 53 -8.67 -0.22 -2.20
C ASP A 53 -8.29 -1.53 -1.49
N ARG A 54 -7.04 -1.96 -1.62
CA ARG A 54 -6.49 -3.12 -0.90
C ARG A 54 -6.42 -2.89 0.61
N MET A 55 -6.00 -1.70 1.04
CA MET A 55 -6.01 -1.30 2.45
C MET A 55 -7.42 -1.32 3.02
N ARG A 56 -8.40 -0.78 2.30
CA ARG A 56 -9.82 -0.83 2.68
C ARG A 56 -10.29 -2.29 2.85
N ASP A 57 -9.95 -3.15 1.90
CA ASP A 57 -10.32 -4.57 1.98
C ASP A 57 -9.70 -5.23 3.22
N PHE A 58 -8.43 -4.95 3.52
CA PHE A 58 -7.78 -5.42 4.75
C PHE A 58 -8.51 -4.96 6.02
N ILE A 59 -8.89 -3.67 6.11
CA ILE A 59 -9.61 -3.12 7.27
C ILE A 59 -10.98 -3.77 7.40
N ARG A 60 -11.74 -3.85 6.31
CA ARG A 60 -13.08 -4.46 6.28
C ARG A 60 -13.05 -5.91 6.77
N ASP A 61 -12.00 -6.62 6.44
CA ASP A 61 -11.86 -8.03 6.73
C ASP A 61 -11.12 -8.29 8.06
N ASN A 62 -11.37 -7.42 9.05
CA ASN A 62 -10.87 -7.48 10.44
C ASN A 62 -9.34 -7.29 10.58
N GLY A 63 -8.72 -6.56 9.66
CA GLY A 63 -7.34 -6.13 9.83
C GLY A 63 -7.17 -5.20 11.04
N CYS A 64 -6.12 -5.43 11.83
CA CYS A 64 -5.82 -4.60 12.99
C CYS A 64 -4.97 -3.40 12.59
N LEU A 65 -5.35 -2.23 13.05
CA LEU A 65 -4.61 -0.99 12.90
C LEU A 65 -4.18 -0.45 14.27
N PRO A 66 -3.12 0.38 14.33
CA PRO A 66 -2.79 1.11 15.53
C PRO A 66 -3.96 1.99 15.99
N ASN A 67 -4.15 2.10 17.31
CA ASN A 67 -5.14 3.03 17.86
C ASN A 67 -4.58 4.46 17.80
N SER A 68 -4.75 5.10 16.65
CA SER A 68 -4.32 6.48 16.38
C SER A 68 -5.49 7.28 15.84
N PRO A 69 -5.97 8.29 16.58
CA PRO A 69 -7.00 9.21 16.10
C PRO A 69 -6.60 9.90 14.79
N GLU A 70 -5.36 10.34 14.66
CA GLU A 70 -4.84 10.97 13.44
C GLU A 70 -4.96 10.04 12.22
N LEU A 71 -4.60 8.77 12.37
CA LEU A 71 -4.75 7.79 11.29
C LEU A 71 -6.22 7.58 10.94
N ALA A 72 -7.10 7.51 11.94
CA ALA A 72 -8.54 7.34 11.72
C ALA A 72 -9.13 8.53 10.94
N ASP A 73 -8.75 9.76 11.30
CA ASP A 73 -9.15 10.97 10.59
C ASP A 73 -8.65 10.95 9.15
N ASP A 74 -7.37 10.68 8.94
CA ASP A 74 -6.74 10.61 7.61
C ASP A 74 -7.41 9.57 6.69
N LEU A 75 -7.79 8.40 7.24
CA LEU A 75 -8.48 7.36 6.48
C LEU A 75 -9.84 7.79 5.94
N CYS A 76 -10.48 8.77 6.60
CA CYS A 76 -11.80 9.28 6.24
C CYS A 76 -11.77 10.48 5.29
N ILE A 77 -10.59 11.06 5.01
CA ILE A 77 -10.48 12.28 4.19
C ILE A 77 -10.76 12.04 2.70
N PRO A 78 -10.11 11.08 2.02
CA PRO A 78 -10.25 10.97 0.57
C PRO A 78 -11.58 10.35 0.14
N GLU A 79 -12.22 10.97 -0.83
CA GLU A 79 -13.41 10.42 -1.45
C GLU A 79 -13.05 9.37 -2.52
N LYS A 80 -13.88 8.32 -2.56
CA LYS A 80 -13.84 7.33 -3.62
C LYS A 80 -14.59 7.86 -4.82
N LEU A 81 -13.92 7.93 -5.96
CA LEU A 81 -14.44 8.41 -7.23
C LEU A 81 -14.41 7.29 -8.28
N LEU A 82 -15.08 7.53 -9.40
CA LEU A 82 -14.93 6.74 -10.61
C LEU A 82 -14.41 7.63 -11.74
N ASP A 83 -13.46 7.13 -12.50
CA ASP A 83 -13.01 7.82 -13.69
C ASP A 83 -13.99 7.64 -14.88
N ARG A 84 -13.69 8.25 -16.02
CA ARG A 84 -14.53 8.17 -17.23
C ARG A 84 -14.71 6.75 -17.77
N LYS A 85 -13.88 5.80 -17.37
CA LYS A 85 -13.94 4.39 -17.75
C LYS A 85 -14.62 3.52 -16.68
N GLY A 86 -15.18 4.13 -15.62
CA GLY A 86 -15.79 3.42 -14.51
C GLY A 86 -14.80 2.78 -13.54
N ARG A 87 -13.51 3.11 -13.61
CA ARG A 87 -12.49 2.56 -12.74
C ARG A 87 -12.41 3.34 -11.43
N LEU A 88 -12.10 2.64 -10.35
CA LEU A 88 -11.90 3.27 -9.06
C LEU A 88 -10.74 4.27 -9.13
N LEU A 89 -11.01 5.48 -8.71
CA LEU A 89 -10.06 6.58 -8.55
C LEU A 89 -10.22 7.14 -7.14
N LEU A 90 -9.11 7.53 -6.53
CA LEU A 90 -9.13 8.24 -5.26
C LEU A 90 -9.07 9.74 -5.52
N GLU A 91 -9.78 10.53 -4.73
CA GLU A 91 -9.74 11.98 -4.78
C GLU A 91 -8.30 12.51 -4.78
N SER A 92 -8.03 13.52 -5.59
CA SER A 92 -6.71 14.15 -5.67
C SER A 92 -6.41 15.02 -4.45
N LYS A 93 -5.12 15.18 -4.13
CA LYS A 93 -4.69 16.07 -3.02
C LYS A 93 -5.14 17.53 -3.26
N GLU A 94 -5.17 17.95 -4.53
CA GLU A 94 -5.65 19.29 -4.92
C GLU A 94 -7.16 19.47 -4.66
N SER A 95 -7.97 18.42 -4.92
CA SER A 95 -9.40 18.44 -4.65
C SER A 95 -9.67 18.48 -3.14
N MET A 96 -8.98 17.63 -2.36
CA MET A 96 -9.07 17.65 -0.90
C MET A 96 -8.73 19.03 -0.33
N LYS A 97 -7.64 19.64 -0.81
CA LYS A 97 -7.24 20.99 -0.39
C LYS A 97 -8.31 22.04 -0.70
N LYS A 98 -8.98 21.96 -1.86
CA LYS A 98 -10.10 22.87 -2.20
C LYS A 98 -11.29 22.73 -1.27
N ARG A 99 -11.49 21.54 -0.67
CA ARG A 99 -12.49 21.28 0.37
C ARG A 99 -12.04 21.69 1.78
N GLY A 100 -10.84 22.30 1.91
CA GLY A 100 -10.26 22.67 3.20
C GLY A 100 -9.69 21.50 4.00
N MET A 101 -9.48 20.34 3.36
CA MET A 101 -8.93 19.16 4.01
C MET A 101 -7.40 19.10 3.89
N ASN A 102 -6.76 18.54 4.90
CA ASN A 102 -5.32 18.27 4.86
C ASN A 102 -4.99 17.06 3.97
N SER A 103 -3.70 16.89 3.64
CA SER A 103 -3.20 15.68 3.01
C SER A 103 -3.26 14.51 4.01
N PRO A 104 -3.79 13.34 3.61
CA PRO A 104 -3.88 12.17 4.50
C PRO A 104 -2.52 11.43 4.55
N ASP A 105 -1.50 12.09 5.09
CA ASP A 105 -0.12 11.61 4.97
C ASP A 105 0.13 10.32 5.76
N THR A 106 -0.49 10.14 6.93
CA THR A 106 -0.39 8.91 7.71
C THR A 106 -1.12 7.75 7.04
N ALA A 107 -2.27 7.99 6.45
CA ALA A 107 -3.01 6.98 5.70
C ALA A 107 -2.36 6.66 4.34
N ASP A 108 -1.78 7.64 3.64
CA ASP A 108 -0.98 7.39 2.43
C ASP A 108 0.27 6.54 2.77
N ALA A 109 0.93 6.78 3.91
CA ALA A 109 2.04 5.95 4.39
C ALA A 109 1.59 4.50 4.71
N LEU A 110 0.44 4.32 5.35
CA LEU A 110 -0.14 3.00 5.57
C LEU A 110 -0.49 2.32 4.24
N ALA A 111 -1.06 3.05 3.28
CA ALA A 111 -1.42 2.50 1.97
C ALA A 111 -0.20 1.94 1.21
N LEU A 112 1.01 2.50 1.40
CA LEU A 112 2.25 1.97 0.82
C LEU A 112 2.51 0.51 1.23
N CYS A 113 2.07 0.06 2.40
CA CYS A 113 2.19 -1.33 2.83
C CYS A 113 1.44 -2.31 1.90
N PHE A 114 0.49 -1.80 1.12
CA PHE A 114 -0.34 -2.57 0.17
C PHE A 114 0.10 -2.41 -1.28
N ALA A 115 1.25 -1.78 -1.53
CA ALA A 115 1.76 -1.53 -2.88
C ALA A 115 2.11 -2.81 -3.63
N VAL A 116 2.61 -3.83 -2.92
CA VAL A 116 2.97 -5.14 -3.47
C VAL A 116 2.14 -6.21 -2.78
N PRO A 117 1.53 -7.15 -3.52
CA PRO A 117 0.80 -8.26 -2.92
C PRO A 117 1.71 -9.10 -2.00
N ILE A 118 1.19 -9.53 -0.86
CA ILE A 118 1.94 -10.40 0.08
C ILE A 118 2.46 -11.65 -0.62
N GLN A 119 1.74 -12.19 -1.60
CA GLN A 119 2.14 -13.35 -2.37
C GLN A 119 3.45 -13.11 -3.13
N GLU A 120 3.67 -11.93 -3.71
CA GLU A 120 4.94 -11.60 -4.38
C GLU A 120 6.12 -11.57 -3.40
N TYR A 121 5.88 -11.18 -2.14
CA TYR A 121 6.89 -11.26 -1.09
C TYR A 121 7.20 -12.71 -0.68
N LEU A 122 6.22 -13.60 -0.76
CA LEU A 122 6.38 -15.01 -0.40
C LEU A 122 7.04 -15.81 -1.52
N ASP A 123 6.73 -15.47 -2.77
CA ASP A 123 7.17 -16.18 -3.97
C ASP A 123 8.39 -15.53 -4.64
N GLY A 124 8.99 -14.52 -4.01
CA GLY A 124 10.14 -13.76 -4.52
C GLY A 124 11.29 -14.63 -4.99
N PRO A 125 12.31 -14.08 -5.68
CA PRO A 125 13.32 -14.84 -6.41
C PRO A 125 13.96 -15.93 -5.55
N ALA A 126 14.34 -17.04 -6.19
CA ALA A 126 14.75 -18.32 -5.60
C ALA A 126 15.80 -18.25 -4.46
N ASN A 127 16.48 -17.11 -4.31
CA ASN A 127 17.46 -16.85 -3.24
C ASN A 127 16.84 -16.29 -1.94
N MET A 128 15.53 -16.06 -1.88
CA MET A 128 14.87 -15.73 -0.63
C MET A 128 14.72 -16.99 0.22
N PRO A 129 15.17 -17.02 1.50
CA PRO A 129 14.81 -18.12 2.38
C PRO A 129 13.29 -18.16 2.48
N ARG A 130 12.69 -19.23 2.00
CA ARG A 130 11.25 -19.47 2.14
C ARG A 130 10.85 -19.36 3.60
N LEU A 131 9.77 -18.66 3.87
CA LEU A 131 9.15 -18.68 5.18
C LEU A 131 8.88 -20.15 5.56
N THR A 132 9.33 -20.56 6.74
CA THR A 132 9.06 -21.92 7.21
C THR A 132 7.54 -22.14 7.27
N GLU A 133 7.09 -23.38 7.08
CA GLU A 133 5.67 -23.76 7.10
C GLU A 133 4.95 -23.28 8.38
N ARG A 134 5.69 -23.13 9.49
CA ARG A 134 5.19 -22.60 10.76
C ARG A 134 4.80 -21.12 10.64
N ARG A 135 5.55 -20.32 9.87
CA ARG A 135 5.21 -18.91 9.60
C ARG A 135 4.10 -18.77 8.57
N LYS A 136 4.05 -19.65 7.57
CA LYS A 136 2.93 -19.67 6.61
C LYS A 136 1.57 -19.93 7.29
N ARG A 137 1.54 -20.73 8.36
CA ARG A 137 0.32 -20.96 9.13
C ARG A 137 -0.16 -19.75 9.92
N HIS A 138 0.74 -18.86 10.33
CA HIS A 138 0.39 -17.61 11.02
C HIS A 138 -0.03 -16.48 10.04
N ILE A 139 0.40 -16.58 8.78
CA ILE A 139 -0.05 -15.71 7.69
C ILE A 139 -1.17 -16.47 6.91
N ARG A 140 -1.98 -17.20 7.61
CA ARG A 140 -3.17 -17.81 7.02
C ARG A 140 -4.06 -16.69 6.51
N ASN A 141 -4.21 -16.63 5.20
CA ASN A 141 -5.13 -15.71 4.57
C ASN A 141 -6.52 -15.96 5.20
N PRO A 142 -7.06 -15.03 6.01
CA PRO A 142 -8.35 -15.22 6.64
C PRO A 142 -9.51 -15.29 5.62
N TYR A 143 -9.21 -15.12 4.34
CA TYR A 143 -10.15 -15.03 3.21
C TYR A 143 -10.36 -16.36 2.46
N LYS A 144 -9.82 -17.49 2.95
CA LYS A 144 -10.00 -18.79 2.29
C LYS A 144 -11.03 -19.70 2.95
N SER A 145 -11.95 -19.16 3.74
CA SER A 145 -13.06 -19.94 4.27
C SER A 145 -14.34 -19.12 4.32
N LEU A 146 -14.95 -18.93 3.15
CA LEU A 146 -16.40 -18.80 2.93
C LEU A 146 -16.71 -19.37 1.56
#